data_d6fe8cb14b4d63baf5ba8957b0203a66
#
_entry.id   d6fe8cb14b4d63baf5ba8957b0203a66
#
_cell.length_a   1.000
_cell.length_b   1.000
_cell.length_c   1.000
_cell.angle_alpha   90.00
_cell.angle_beta   90.00
_cell.angle_gamma   90.00
#
_symmetry.space_group_name_H-M   'P 1'
#
loop_
_entity.id
_entity.type
_entity.pdbx_description
1 polymer ?
#
loop_
_entity_poly.entity_id
_entity_poly.type
_entity_poly.pdbx_seq_one_letter_code
_entity_poly.pdbx_strand_id
1 'polypeptide(L)'
;EEFFDEKYIAENLLKDFDPNKTEGLFKQKSLESKYYKAILQNLFFAMLNRPICEEGSQELNGRRFRKSEGDYNINYLMRYEQYFKNTQLFVDLANKTVPFLNGGLFDCLDDKDKGKYYDCFTDRKAVNKYLVFPDFLFFGEEAGKNIDLSEFYGDKKKKKVSARGIIDILKRYNFTVEENTPFDKEVSLDPELLGKVFENLLAAYNPETQTTARKQTGSFYTPREIVQYMVDESLVAHLKRTVGEDLETEYRKLLQYTDEPFELN
;
A
#
# COMPACT_ATOMS: atom_id res chain seq x y z
N GLU A 1 8.27 12.35 -2.13
CA GLU A 1 9.62 12.36 -1.52
C GLU A 1 9.56 12.87 -0.08
N GLU A 2 8.83 13.95 0.21
CA GLU A 2 8.78 14.61 1.53
C GLU A 2 8.31 13.70 2.68
N PHE A 3 7.37 12.79 2.42
CA PHE A 3 6.91 11.82 3.41
C PHE A 3 7.95 10.74 3.76
N PHE A 4 9.01 10.63 2.99
CA PHE A 4 10.13 9.69 3.18
C PHE A 4 11.43 10.39 3.54
N ASP A 5 11.39 11.71 3.76
CA ASP A 5 12.53 12.50 4.18
C ASP A 5 12.47 12.75 5.70
N GLU A 6 13.40 12.12 6.44
CA GLU A 6 13.52 12.23 7.89
C GLU A 6 13.59 13.67 8.36
N LYS A 7 14.44 14.47 7.70
CA LYS A 7 14.68 15.86 8.08
C LYS A 7 13.45 16.71 7.82
N TYR A 8 12.83 16.55 6.65
CA TYR A 8 11.62 17.28 6.31
C TYR A 8 10.48 16.99 7.30
N ILE A 9 10.30 15.71 7.65
CA ILE A 9 9.28 15.28 8.63
C ILE A 9 9.54 15.90 9.98
N ALA A 10 10.79 15.86 10.46
CA ALA A 10 11.17 16.41 11.75
C ALA A 10 11.03 17.93 11.81
N GLU A 11 11.37 18.63 10.76
CA GLU A 11 11.32 20.10 10.72
C GLU A 11 9.91 20.65 10.50
N ASN A 12 9.09 20.01 9.66
CA ASN A 12 7.86 20.59 9.15
C ASN A 12 6.58 19.86 9.57
N LEU A 13 6.61 18.53 9.73
CA LEU A 13 5.39 17.76 9.91
C LEU A 13 5.13 17.32 11.35
N LEU A 14 6.08 16.67 12.01
CA LEU A 14 5.87 16.05 13.30
C LEU A 14 6.57 16.76 14.45
N LYS A 15 5.88 16.87 15.60
CA LYS A 15 6.42 17.38 16.86
C LYS A 15 7.35 16.37 17.49
N ASP A 16 8.52 16.82 17.97
CA ASP A 16 9.49 16.01 18.72
C ASP A 16 9.78 14.67 18.04
N PHE A 17 9.92 14.69 16.72
CA PHE A 17 10.23 13.51 15.93
C PHE A 17 11.74 13.30 15.90
N ASP A 18 12.18 12.18 16.49
CA ASP A 18 13.58 11.75 16.49
C ASP A 18 13.66 10.24 16.27
N PRO A 19 13.78 9.79 15.00
CA PRO A 19 13.88 8.36 14.69
C PRO A 19 15.20 7.75 15.15
N ASN A 20 16.15 8.55 15.57
CA ASN A 20 17.45 8.11 16.05
C ASN A 20 17.43 7.65 17.52
N LYS A 21 16.33 7.88 18.21
CA LYS A 21 16.14 7.45 19.59
C LYS A 21 15.90 5.95 19.68
N THR A 22 16.94 5.21 19.95
CA THR A 22 16.92 3.74 20.05
C THR A 22 16.88 3.20 21.48
N GLU A 23 16.94 4.08 22.49
CA GLU A 23 16.88 3.69 23.89
C GLU A 23 15.53 3.08 24.25
N GLY A 24 15.56 1.94 24.90
CA GLY A 24 14.35 1.25 25.34
C GLY A 24 13.57 0.56 24.21
N LEU A 25 14.25 0.15 23.17
CA LEU A 25 13.70 -0.44 21.96
C LEU A 25 12.67 -1.56 22.18
N PHE A 26 12.84 -2.34 23.23
CA PHE A 26 11.95 -3.45 23.57
C PHE A 26 11.13 -3.19 24.85
N LYS A 27 11.27 -2.02 25.43
CA LYS A 27 10.47 -1.57 26.57
C LYS A 27 9.28 -0.76 26.04
N GLN A 28 8.16 -1.42 25.83
CA GLN A 28 6.93 -0.85 25.22
C GLN A 28 6.47 0.52 25.74
N LYS A 29 6.91 0.94 26.92
CA LYS A 29 6.50 2.21 27.52
C LYS A 29 7.23 3.45 27.00
N SER A 30 8.35 3.30 26.33
CA SER A 30 9.22 4.42 25.93
C SER A 30 9.35 4.62 24.42
N LEU A 31 8.74 3.76 23.61
CA LEU A 31 8.87 3.83 22.16
C LEU A 31 7.78 4.70 21.54
N GLU A 32 8.21 5.68 20.80
CA GLU A 32 7.33 6.50 19.98
C GLU A 32 7.13 5.84 18.62
N SER A 33 5.89 5.86 18.15
CA SER A 33 5.47 5.35 16.84
C SER A 33 4.84 6.48 16.03
N LYS A 34 5.47 7.63 16.00
CA LYS A 34 4.89 8.84 15.41
C LYS A 34 4.76 8.69 13.90
N TYR A 35 5.78 8.19 13.25
CA TYR A 35 5.77 8.02 11.80
C TYR A 35 4.70 7.02 11.34
N TYR A 36 4.67 5.85 11.96
CA TYR A 36 3.65 4.85 11.65
C TYR A 36 2.23 5.38 11.88
N LYS A 37 1.97 5.97 13.04
CA LYS A 37 0.64 6.43 13.43
C LYS A 37 0.20 7.69 12.69
N ALA A 38 1.04 8.72 12.69
CA ALA A 38 0.66 10.01 12.13
C ALA A 38 0.82 10.07 10.60
N ILE A 39 1.86 9.47 10.04
CA ILE A 39 2.10 9.52 8.61
C ILE A 39 1.48 8.31 7.91
N LEU A 40 1.98 7.09 8.17
CA LEU A 40 1.60 5.93 7.37
C LEU A 40 0.13 5.55 7.53
N GLN A 41 -0.40 5.49 8.76
CA GLN A 41 -1.83 5.16 8.94
C GLN A 41 -2.74 6.18 8.24
N ASN A 42 -2.46 7.47 8.37
CA ASN A 42 -3.26 8.49 7.71
C ASN A 42 -3.14 8.43 6.19
N LEU A 43 -1.95 8.16 5.64
CA LEU A 43 -1.79 8.01 4.19
C LEU A 43 -2.56 6.79 3.67
N PHE A 44 -2.39 5.61 4.29
CA PHE A 44 -2.99 4.37 3.79
C PHE A 44 -4.51 4.32 4.00
N PHE A 45 -4.98 4.55 5.22
CA PHE A 45 -6.39 4.34 5.56
C PHE A 45 -7.27 5.57 5.32
N ALA A 46 -6.73 6.77 5.39
CA ALA A 46 -7.51 7.99 5.25
C ALA A 46 -7.33 8.70 3.91
N MET A 47 -6.12 8.69 3.33
CA MET A 47 -5.84 9.43 2.10
C MET A 47 -6.06 8.59 0.84
N LEU A 48 -5.49 7.39 0.76
CA LEU A 48 -5.63 6.51 -0.41
C LEU A 48 -7.08 6.05 -0.64
N ASN A 49 -7.88 5.92 0.42
CA ASN A 49 -9.27 5.48 0.34
C ASN A 49 -10.27 6.62 0.17
N ARG A 50 -9.83 7.87 0.06
CA ARG A 50 -10.73 9.02 -0.04
C ARG A 50 -10.36 9.91 -1.20
N PRO A 51 -11.35 10.31 -2.02
CA PRO A 51 -11.12 11.27 -3.08
C PRO A 51 -10.72 12.62 -2.48
N ILE A 52 -10.00 13.39 -3.29
CA ILE A 52 -9.74 14.80 -3.01
C ILE A 52 -11.05 15.54 -3.21
N CYS A 53 -11.53 16.25 -2.18
CA CYS A 53 -12.71 17.10 -2.31
C CYS A 53 -12.34 18.38 -3.04
N GLU A 54 -13.17 18.76 -4.01
CA GLU A 54 -13.08 20.06 -4.64
C GLU A 54 -13.41 21.18 -3.63
N GLU A 55 -12.74 22.32 -3.74
CA GLU A 55 -13.02 23.50 -2.91
C GLU A 55 -14.50 23.87 -3.03
N GLY A 56 -15.21 23.86 -1.90
CA GLY A 56 -16.64 24.21 -1.81
C GLY A 56 -17.59 23.02 -1.79
N SER A 57 -17.14 21.77 -1.96
CA SER A 57 -18.01 20.62 -1.74
C SER A 57 -18.29 20.44 -0.25
N GLN A 58 -19.57 20.44 0.13
CA GLN A 58 -20.01 20.13 1.50
C GLN A 58 -19.98 18.63 1.81
N GLU A 59 -19.27 17.84 1.04
CA GLU A 59 -19.19 16.42 1.30
C GLU A 59 -18.44 16.16 2.62
N LEU A 60 -19.16 15.66 3.60
CA LEU A 60 -18.68 15.16 4.90
C LEU A 60 -17.55 14.12 4.77
N ASN A 61 -17.23 13.72 3.57
CA ASN A 61 -16.35 12.61 3.20
C ASN A 61 -14.93 13.03 2.80
N GLY A 62 -14.56 14.31 2.94
CA GLY A 62 -13.25 14.80 2.57
C GLY A 62 -12.10 14.28 3.43
N ARG A 63 -10.88 14.51 2.95
CA ARG A 63 -9.64 14.23 3.67
C ARG A 63 -9.47 15.21 4.82
N ARG A 64 -9.99 14.89 6.00
CA ARG A 64 -9.93 15.71 7.21
C ARG A 64 -9.59 14.91 8.45
N PHE A 65 -9.11 15.60 9.46
CA PHE A 65 -8.91 15.02 10.79
C PHE A 65 -10.24 14.86 11.53
N ARG A 66 -10.29 13.84 12.38
CA ARG A 66 -11.36 13.63 13.35
C ARG A 66 -11.39 14.80 14.34
N LYS A 67 -12.53 15.44 14.52
CA LYS A 67 -12.66 16.64 15.37
C LYS A 67 -13.60 16.47 16.57
N SER A 68 -14.53 15.52 16.52
CA SER A 68 -15.58 15.36 17.53
C SER A 68 -15.83 13.90 17.89
N GLU A 69 -16.56 13.65 18.98
CA GLU A 69 -16.98 12.30 19.34
C GLU A 69 -17.86 11.65 18.26
N GLY A 70 -18.68 12.42 17.56
CA GLY A 70 -19.49 11.93 16.43
C GLY A 70 -18.65 11.35 15.30
N ASP A 71 -17.43 11.81 15.15
CA ASP A 71 -16.50 11.32 14.13
C ASP A 71 -15.95 9.91 14.44
N TYR A 72 -16.12 9.40 15.67
CA TYR A 72 -15.62 8.07 16.04
C TYR A 72 -16.29 6.91 15.30
N ASN A 73 -17.46 7.15 14.74
CA ASN A 73 -18.17 6.19 13.91
C ASN A 73 -17.72 6.24 12.44
N ILE A 74 -16.79 7.14 12.10
CA ILE A 74 -16.29 7.35 10.75
C ILE A 74 -14.85 6.83 10.67
N ASN A 75 -14.66 5.66 10.09
CA ASN A 75 -13.39 4.94 10.13
C ASN A 75 -12.27 5.55 9.28
N TYR A 76 -12.61 6.31 8.25
CA TYR A 76 -11.67 6.83 7.26
C TYR A 76 -11.12 8.22 7.55
N LEU A 77 -11.51 8.84 8.65
CA LEU A 77 -10.98 10.15 9.03
C LEU A 77 -9.57 10.03 9.58
N MET A 78 -8.75 11.03 9.27
CA MET A 78 -7.39 11.11 9.79
C MET A 78 -7.37 11.24 11.31
N ARG A 79 -6.31 10.74 11.93
CA ARG A 79 -6.11 10.65 13.37
C ARG A 79 -4.76 11.19 13.77
N TYR A 80 -4.53 11.25 15.09
CA TYR A 80 -3.28 11.69 15.68
C TYR A 80 -2.89 13.14 15.35
N GLU A 81 -3.91 14.02 15.22
CA GLU A 81 -3.71 15.46 14.96
C GLU A 81 -2.68 16.10 15.91
N GLN A 82 -2.66 15.64 17.16
CA GLN A 82 -1.75 16.15 18.20
C GLN A 82 -0.26 15.95 17.89
N TYR A 83 0.09 15.01 17.02
CA TYR A 83 1.49 14.76 16.63
C TYR A 83 2.00 15.73 15.57
N PHE A 84 1.11 16.42 14.88
CA PHE A 84 1.50 17.32 13.81
C PHE A 84 1.86 18.73 14.31
N LYS A 85 2.89 19.32 13.74
CA LYS A 85 3.22 20.74 13.89
C LYS A 85 2.23 21.62 13.15
N ASN A 86 1.90 21.21 11.92
CA ASN A 86 0.97 21.87 11.04
C ASN A 86 0.15 20.81 10.28
N THR A 87 -1.10 20.65 10.67
CA THR A 87 -2.03 19.68 10.06
C THR A 87 -2.39 20.05 8.64
N GLN A 88 -2.53 21.36 8.36
CA GLN A 88 -2.89 21.83 7.02
C GLN A 88 -1.77 21.53 6.03
N LEU A 89 -0.51 21.77 6.41
CA LEU A 89 0.64 21.44 5.56
C LEU A 89 0.65 19.94 5.20
N PHE A 90 0.34 19.07 6.15
CA PHE A 90 0.25 17.62 5.87
C PHE A 90 -0.86 17.29 4.87
N VAL A 91 -2.05 17.90 5.03
CA VAL A 91 -3.20 17.69 4.12
C VAL A 91 -2.87 18.20 2.73
N ASP A 92 -2.31 19.39 2.61
CA ASP A 92 -1.98 20.01 1.32
C ASP A 92 -0.91 19.18 0.57
N LEU A 93 0.12 18.73 1.29
CA LEU A 93 1.15 17.87 0.73
C LEU A 93 0.55 16.53 0.26
N ALA A 94 -0.31 15.92 1.08
CA ALA A 94 -0.95 14.65 0.74
C ALA A 94 -1.91 14.80 -0.45
N ASN A 95 -2.69 15.89 -0.52
CA ASN A 95 -3.57 16.15 -1.65
C ASN A 95 -2.80 16.33 -2.96
N LYS A 96 -1.60 16.90 -2.88
CA LYS A 96 -0.73 17.11 -4.04
C LYS A 96 -0.07 15.81 -4.53
N THR A 97 0.26 14.89 -3.62
CA THR A 97 1.17 13.78 -3.91
C THR A 97 0.52 12.39 -3.80
N VAL A 98 -0.57 12.26 -3.05
CA VAL A 98 -1.20 10.95 -2.78
C VAL A 98 -2.47 10.81 -3.61
N PRO A 99 -2.49 9.92 -4.61
CA PRO A 99 -3.67 9.71 -5.44
C PRO A 99 -4.80 9.05 -4.63
N PHE A 100 -6.01 9.12 -5.17
CA PHE A 100 -7.10 8.28 -4.71
C PHE A 100 -7.00 6.91 -5.40
N LEU A 101 -6.85 5.87 -4.61
CA LEU A 101 -6.87 4.49 -5.06
C LEU A 101 -8.17 3.86 -4.57
N ASN A 102 -9.19 3.85 -5.41
CA ASN A 102 -10.48 3.23 -5.10
C ASN A 102 -10.37 1.69 -5.10
N GLY A 103 -9.51 1.18 -4.24
CA GLY A 103 -9.28 -0.26 -4.11
C GLY A 103 -9.53 -0.71 -2.67
N GLY A 104 -10.21 -1.83 -2.48
CA GLY A 104 -10.53 -2.39 -1.16
C GLY A 104 -9.32 -2.81 -0.30
N LEU A 105 -8.08 -2.59 -0.77
CA LEU A 105 -6.88 -3.04 -0.07
C LEU A 105 -6.72 -2.41 1.33
N PHE A 106 -7.16 -1.16 1.49
CA PHE A 106 -7.08 -0.41 2.74
C PHE A 106 -8.45 -0.13 3.37
N ASP A 107 -9.50 -0.82 2.92
CA ASP A 107 -10.83 -0.68 3.49
C ASP A 107 -10.89 -1.27 4.90
N CYS A 108 -11.74 -0.66 5.74
CA CYS A 108 -12.07 -1.24 7.03
C CYS A 108 -12.88 -2.53 6.84
N LEU A 109 -12.59 -3.54 7.64
CA LEU A 109 -13.27 -4.83 7.63
C LEU A 109 -14.65 -4.73 8.34
N ASP A 110 -15.49 -3.83 7.89
CA ASP A 110 -16.82 -3.64 8.47
C ASP A 110 -17.79 -4.73 7.99
N ASP A 111 -18.46 -5.35 8.94
CA ASP A 111 -19.55 -6.28 8.70
C ASP A 111 -20.87 -5.52 8.86
N LYS A 112 -21.34 -4.92 7.76
CA LYS A 112 -22.54 -4.08 7.75
C LYS A 112 -23.80 -4.87 8.08
N ASP A 113 -23.87 -6.13 7.68
CA ASP A 113 -25.04 -7.00 7.89
C ASP A 113 -25.22 -7.32 9.38
N LYS A 114 -24.12 -7.43 10.12
CA LYS A 114 -24.13 -7.66 11.57
C LYS A 114 -24.05 -6.35 12.38
N GLY A 115 -23.99 -5.20 11.73
CA GLY A 115 -23.80 -3.91 12.39
C GLY A 115 -22.48 -3.80 13.15
N LYS A 116 -21.46 -4.56 12.75
CA LYS A 116 -20.14 -4.55 13.37
C LYS A 116 -19.19 -3.67 12.58
N TYR A 117 -18.60 -2.70 13.26
CA TYR A 117 -17.63 -1.78 12.68
C TYR A 117 -16.25 -2.08 13.26
N TYR A 118 -15.30 -2.39 12.39
CA TYR A 118 -13.91 -2.66 12.76
C TYR A 118 -13.07 -1.44 12.39
N ASP A 119 -12.58 -0.75 13.40
CA ASP A 119 -11.66 0.36 13.19
C ASP A 119 -10.24 -0.19 13.07
N CYS A 120 -9.78 -0.44 11.84
CA CYS A 120 -8.50 -1.09 11.54
C CYS A 120 -7.28 -0.31 12.02
N PHE A 121 -7.42 0.98 12.30
CA PHE A 121 -6.31 1.84 12.78
C PHE A 121 -6.74 2.72 13.95
N THR A 122 -7.51 2.13 14.85
CA THR A 122 -8.08 2.82 16.02
C THR A 122 -7.01 3.52 16.87
N ASP A 123 -7.36 4.72 17.34
CA ASP A 123 -6.58 5.48 18.32
C ASP A 123 -7.02 5.25 19.78
N ARG A 124 -7.93 4.29 20.01
CA ARG A 124 -8.39 3.94 21.36
C ARG A 124 -7.22 3.50 22.23
N LYS A 125 -7.09 4.09 23.42
CA LYS A 125 -5.96 3.85 24.33
C LYS A 125 -5.74 2.37 24.64
N ALA A 126 -6.81 1.57 24.72
CA ALA A 126 -6.73 0.15 25.03
C ALA A 126 -5.96 -0.65 23.97
N VAL A 127 -6.12 -0.30 22.70
CA VAL A 127 -5.48 -0.96 21.55
C VAL A 127 -4.20 -0.24 21.16
N ASN A 128 -4.22 1.09 21.16
CA ASN A 128 -3.12 1.92 20.71
C ASN A 128 -1.80 1.68 21.49
N LYS A 129 -1.90 1.28 22.77
CA LYS A 129 -0.72 0.93 23.58
C LYS A 129 0.05 -0.28 23.06
N TYR A 130 -0.59 -1.14 22.28
CA TYR A 130 0.04 -2.32 21.66
C TYR A 130 0.51 -2.07 20.24
N LEU A 131 0.04 -1.00 19.59
CA LEU A 131 0.45 -0.62 18.24
C LEU A 131 1.72 0.24 18.32
N VAL A 132 2.84 -0.43 18.52
CA VAL A 132 4.14 0.22 18.66
C VAL A 132 5.04 -0.27 17.52
N PHE A 133 5.27 0.63 16.54
CA PHE A 133 6.26 0.46 15.49
C PHE A 133 7.28 1.59 15.64
N PRO A 134 8.43 1.33 16.25
CA PRO A 134 9.42 2.36 16.54
C PRO A 134 9.84 3.12 15.28
N ASP A 135 9.96 4.42 15.40
CA ASP A 135 10.28 5.30 14.25
C ASP A 135 11.63 4.95 13.61
N PHE A 136 12.60 4.46 14.39
CA PHE A 136 13.89 4.00 13.87
C PHE A 136 13.79 2.80 12.89
N LEU A 137 12.71 2.01 12.90
CA LEU A 137 12.51 0.93 11.94
C LEU A 137 12.31 1.44 10.50
N PHE A 138 11.88 2.67 10.37
CA PHE A 138 11.64 3.31 9.08
C PHE A 138 12.84 4.09 8.58
N PHE A 139 13.55 4.76 9.48
CA PHE A 139 14.68 5.63 9.17
C PHE A 139 15.95 5.09 9.81
N GLY A 140 17.00 5.06 9.06
CA GLY A 140 18.32 4.65 9.52
C GLY A 140 19.39 5.50 8.86
N GLU A 141 20.54 5.62 9.50
CA GLU A 141 21.70 6.24 8.86
C GLU A 141 22.21 5.36 7.72
N GLU A 142 22.76 5.99 6.69
CA GLU A 142 23.30 5.32 5.51
C GLU A 142 24.38 4.29 5.87
N ALA A 143 25.16 4.56 6.91
CA ALA A 143 26.15 3.65 7.48
C ALA A 143 25.57 2.52 8.33
N GLY A 144 24.26 2.58 8.62
CA GLY A 144 23.60 1.70 9.58
C GLY A 144 23.88 2.11 11.02
N LYS A 145 22.88 1.91 11.90
CA LYS A 145 23.01 2.12 13.34
C LYS A 145 23.34 0.83 14.06
N ASN A 146 24.17 0.95 15.08
CA ASN A 146 24.39 -0.15 15.99
C ASN A 146 23.23 -0.19 17.00
N ILE A 147 22.41 -1.21 16.92
CA ILE A 147 21.25 -1.45 17.78
C ILE A 147 21.55 -2.63 18.70
N ASP A 148 21.21 -2.51 19.98
CA ASP A 148 21.28 -3.60 20.93
C ASP A 148 20.03 -4.49 20.80
N LEU A 149 20.20 -5.64 20.18
CA LEU A 149 19.17 -6.68 20.03
C LEU A 149 19.39 -7.85 20.98
N SER A 150 20.29 -7.73 21.96
CA SER A 150 20.67 -8.84 22.86
C SER A 150 19.50 -9.31 23.70
N GLU A 151 18.66 -8.41 24.15
CA GLU A 151 17.45 -8.73 24.94
C GLU A 151 16.41 -9.47 24.11
N PHE A 152 16.22 -9.07 22.83
CA PHE A 152 15.25 -9.69 21.95
C PHE A 152 15.62 -11.12 21.54
N TYR A 153 16.89 -11.34 21.21
CA TYR A 153 17.38 -12.66 20.82
C TYR A 153 17.88 -13.53 21.97
N GLY A 154 17.94 -12.99 23.22
CA GLY A 154 18.57 -13.68 24.34
C GLY A 154 20.07 -13.94 24.16
N ASP A 155 20.72 -13.23 23.23
CA ASP A 155 22.13 -13.44 22.85
C ASP A 155 22.96 -12.17 23.06
N LYS A 156 23.89 -12.22 24.01
CA LYS A 156 24.80 -11.10 24.31
C LYS A 156 25.69 -10.67 23.13
N LYS A 157 25.88 -11.53 22.13
CA LYS A 157 26.63 -11.17 20.91
C LYS A 157 25.88 -10.19 20.02
N LYS A 158 24.59 -10.05 20.22
CA LYS A 158 23.70 -9.13 19.46
C LYS A 158 23.62 -7.71 20.04
N LYS A 159 24.59 -7.29 20.84
CA LYS A 159 24.64 -5.93 21.41
C LYS A 159 24.94 -4.83 20.39
N LYS A 160 25.60 -5.18 19.29
CA LYS A 160 25.95 -4.25 18.22
C LYS A 160 25.58 -4.88 16.88
N VAL A 161 24.33 -4.75 16.50
CA VAL A 161 23.84 -5.18 15.19
C VAL A 161 23.65 -3.96 14.33
N SER A 162 24.33 -3.90 13.19
CA SER A 162 24.10 -2.84 12.22
C SER A 162 22.74 -3.05 11.58
N ALA A 163 21.86 -2.06 11.72
CA ALA A 163 20.51 -2.09 11.15
C ALA A 163 20.26 -0.83 10.34
N ARG A 164 19.44 -0.96 9.31
CA ARG A 164 18.99 0.15 8.45
C ARG A 164 17.47 0.25 8.49
N GLY A 165 16.95 1.45 8.31
CA GLY A 165 15.51 1.67 8.21
C GLY A 165 14.94 1.13 6.90
N ILE A 166 13.67 0.76 6.92
CA ILE A 166 12.94 0.24 5.74
C ILE A 166 12.99 1.24 4.59
N ILE A 167 12.80 2.54 4.88
CA ILE A 167 12.84 3.60 3.86
C ILE A 167 14.23 3.73 3.24
N ASP A 168 15.29 3.64 4.05
CA ASP A 168 16.67 3.66 3.53
C ASP A 168 16.94 2.46 2.61
N ILE A 169 16.40 1.30 2.95
CA ILE A 169 16.48 0.12 2.07
C ILE A 169 15.72 0.38 0.77
N LEU A 170 14.47 0.84 0.84
CA LEU A 170 13.64 1.10 -0.35
C LEU A 170 14.25 2.15 -1.29
N LYS A 171 14.88 3.19 -0.75
CA LYS A 171 15.57 4.23 -1.55
C LYS A 171 16.71 3.72 -2.42
N ARG A 172 17.18 2.49 -2.20
CA ARG A 172 18.24 1.86 -3.01
C ARG A 172 17.70 1.17 -4.26
N TYR A 173 16.41 1.01 -4.35
CA TYR A 173 15.75 0.40 -5.50
C TYR A 173 15.08 1.47 -6.34
N ASN A 174 15.21 1.36 -7.65
CA ASN A 174 14.45 2.19 -8.58
C ASN A 174 13.06 1.58 -8.76
N PHE A 175 12.05 2.27 -8.27
CA PHE A 175 10.66 1.92 -8.55
C PHE A 175 10.22 2.67 -9.79
N THR A 176 10.09 1.98 -10.91
CA THR A 176 9.64 2.53 -12.18
C THR A 176 8.20 2.15 -12.42
N VAL A 177 7.41 3.08 -12.97
CA VAL A 177 6.03 2.80 -13.41
C VAL A 177 6.05 2.20 -14.82
N GLU A 178 7.05 2.55 -15.61
CA GLU A 178 7.24 2.08 -16.98
C GLU A 178 8.62 1.40 -17.10
N GLU A 179 8.62 0.21 -17.68
CA GLU A 179 9.83 -0.59 -17.93
C GLU A 179 10.48 -0.15 -19.25
N ASN A 180 11.09 1.04 -19.22
CA ASN A 180 11.57 1.70 -20.44
C ASN A 180 13.02 1.36 -20.83
N THR A 181 13.81 0.85 -19.88
CA THR A 181 15.19 0.47 -20.18
C THR A 181 15.31 -1.00 -20.57
N PRO A 182 16.32 -1.40 -21.37
CA PRO A 182 16.58 -2.80 -21.67
C PRO A 182 16.78 -3.65 -20.41
N PHE A 183 17.41 -3.08 -19.39
CA PHE A 183 17.63 -3.75 -18.10
C PHE A 183 16.31 -3.96 -17.34
N ASP A 184 15.42 -2.97 -17.32
CA ASP A 184 14.11 -3.10 -16.70
C ASP A 184 13.30 -4.22 -17.35
N LYS A 185 13.36 -4.33 -18.69
CA LYS A 185 12.70 -5.42 -19.44
C LYS A 185 13.28 -6.79 -19.15
N GLU A 186 14.61 -6.88 -18.95
CA GLU A 186 15.29 -8.15 -18.64
C GLU A 186 14.94 -8.67 -17.24
N VAL A 187 14.74 -7.77 -16.28
CA VAL A 187 14.41 -8.13 -14.88
C VAL A 187 12.92 -8.03 -14.56
N SER A 188 12.10 -7.63 -15.54
CA SER A 188 10.66 -7.52 -15.34
C SER A 188 10.05 -8.89 -15.05
N LEU A 189 9.16 -8.89 -14.06
CA LEU A 189 8.48 -10.12 -13.69
C LEU A 189 7.27 -10.30 -14.61
N ASP A 190 7.29 -11.34 -15.45
CA ASP A 190 6.14 -11.69 -16.27
C ASP A 190 4.89 -11.87 -15.37
N PRO A 191 3.79 -11.16 -15.62
CA PRO A 191 2.56 -11.28 -14.87
C PRO A 191 2.05 -12.74 -14.78
N GLU A 192 2.27 -13.54 -15.82
CA GLU A 192 1.92 -14.96 -15.82
C GLU A 192 2.76 -15.76 -14.82
N LEU A 193 4.08 -15.47 -14.75
CA LEU A 193 4.96 -16.10 -13.78
C LEU A 193 4.55 -15.73 -12.34
N LEU A 194 4.20 -14.46 -12.11
CA LEU A 194 3.69 -14.00 -10.83
C LEU A 194 2.38 -14.71 -10.47
N GLY A 195 1.47 -14.85 -11.42
CA GLY A 195 0.23 -15.62 -11.26
C GLY A 195 0.49 -17.07 -10.87
N LYS A 196 1.42 -17.76 -11.52
CA LYS A 196 1.84 -19.14 -11.18
C LYS A 196 2.45 -19.25 -9.78
N VAL A 197 3.26 -18.26 -9.38
CA VAL A 197 3.81 -18.22 -8.01
C VAL A 197 2.72 -18.08 -6.98
N PHE A 198 1.75 -17.18 -7.17
CA PHE A 198 0.59 -17.06 -6.27
C PHE A 198 -0.28 -18.31 -6.26
N GLU A 199 -0.51 -18.93 -7.39
CA GLU A 199 -1.28 -20.17 -7.46
C GLU A 199 -0.59 -21.30 -6.67
N ASN A 200 0.72 -21.41 -6.78
CA ASN A 200 1.50 -22.39 -6.01
C ASN A 200 1.47 -22.10 -4.50
N LEU A 201 1.56 -20.82 -4.09
CA LEU A 201 1.42 -20.43 -2.70
C LEU A 201 0.03 -20.78 -2.14
N LEU A 202 -1.03 -20.52 -2.89
CA LEU A 202 -2.40 -20.87 -2.52
C LEU A 202 -2.63 -22.38 -2.50
N ALA A 203 -1.87 -23.13 -3.30
CA ALA A 203 -1.90 -24.60 -3.31
C ALA A 203 -1.10 -25.21 -2.15
N ALA A 204 -0.23 -24.43 -1.49
CA ALA A 204 0.56 -24.91 -0.38
C ALA A 204 -0.34 -25.37 0.78
N TYR A 205 -0.01 -26.55 1.33
CA TYR A 205 -0.72 -27.11 2.47
C TYR A 205 -0.37 -26.34 3.76
N ASN A 206 -1.38 -25.90 4.48
CA ASN A 206 -1.20 -25.34 5.81
C ASN A 206 -1.40 -26.45 6.85
N PRO A 207 -0.36 -26.83 7.60
CA PRO A 207 -0.46 -27.91 8.58
C PRO A 207 -1.37 -27.59 9.78
N GLU A 208 -1.57 -26.29 10.09
CA GLU A 208 -2.43 -25.87 11.20
C GLU A 208 -3.92 -26.03 10.87
N THR A 209 -4.30 -25.67 9.64
CA THR A 209 -5.71 -25.76 9.20
C THR A 209 -6.03 -27.08 8.50
N GLN A 210 -5.04 -27.93 8.25
CA GLN A 210 -5.14 -29.20 7.51
C GLN A 210 -5.78 -29.08 6.11
N THR A 211 -5.75 -27.89 5.54
CA THR A 211 -6.30 -27.60 4.22
C THR A 211 -5.35 -26.72 3.41
N THR A 212 -5.59 -26.60 2.11
CA THR A 212 -4.91 -25.63 1.26
C THR A 212 -5.73 -24.34 1.21
N ALA A 213 -5.09 -23.18 1.09
CA ALA A 213 -5.78 -21.92 0.92
C ALA A 213 -6.71 -21.95 -0.31
N ARG A 214 -6.31 -22.64 -1.39
CA ARG A 214 -7.13 -22.87 -2.58
C ARG A 214 -8.48 -23.54 -2.27
N LYS A 215 -8.50 -24.54 -1.40
CA LYS A 215 -9.75 -25.20 -1.00
C LYS A 215 -10.67 -24.29 -0.19
N GLN A 216 -10.10 -23.39 0.61
CA GLN A 216 -10.86 -22.45 1.41
C GLN A 216 -11.45 -21.30 0.59
N THR A 217 -10.70 -20.80 -0.38
CA THR A 217 -11.08 -19.63 -1.18
C THR A 217 -11.71 -19.96 -2.51
N GLY A 218 -11.52 -21.20 -3.01
CA GLY A 218 -11.94 -21.59 -4.36
C GLY A 218 -11.21 -20.83 -5.48
N SER A 219 -10.07 -20.22 -5.17
CA SER A 219 -9.35 -19.36 -6.10
C SER A 219 -8.56 -20.16 -7.12
N PHE A 220 -8.83 -19.89 -8.40
CA PHE A 220 -8.08 -20.43 -9.53
C PHE A 220 -7.75 -19.28 -10.48
N TYR A 221 -6.54 -19.31 -11.02
CA TYR A 221 -6.17 -18.36 -12.07
C TYR A 221 -6.64 -18.88 -13.41
N THR A 222 -7.24 -18.01 -14.20
CA THR A 222 -7.68 -18.36 -15.55
C THR A 222 -6.45 -18.49 -16.46
N PRO A 223 -6.30 -19.61 -17.21
CA PRO A 223 -5.20 -19.76 -18.15
C PRO A 223 -5.14 -18.64 -19.18
N ARG A 224 -3.92 -18.30 -19.61
CA ARG A 224 -3.67 -17.17 -20.54
C ARG A 224 -4.46 -17.30 -21.84
N GLU A 225 -4.54 -18.49 -22.39
CA GLU A 225 -5.26 -18.73 -23.64
C GLU A 225 -6.75 -18.41 -23.52
N ILE A 226 -7.35 -18.70 -22.35
CA ILE A 226 -8.76 -18.36 -22.10
C ILE A 226 -8.91 -16.84 -21.93
N VAL A 227 -8.01 -16.22 -21.18
CA VAL A 227 -8.03 -14.74 -21.01
C VAL A 227 -7.89 -14.05 -22.36
N GLN A 228 -6.91 -14.49 -23.16
CA GLN A 228 -6.68 -13.94 -24.50
C GLN A 228 -7.93 -14.06 -25.36
N TYR A 229 -8.51 -15.26 -25.43
CA TYR A 229 -9.76 -15.47 -26.16
C TYR A 229 -10.90 -14.54 -25.70
N MET A 230 -11.07 -14.38 -24.38
CA MET A 230 -12.10 -13.49 -23.82
C MET A 230 -11.86 -12.04 -24.19
N VAL A 231 -10.61 -11.59 -24.16
CA VAL A 231 -10.22 -10.22 -24.55
C VAL A 231 -10.47 -10.00 -26.05
N ASP A 232 -10.01 -10.91 -26.89
CA ASP A 232 -10.15 -10.82 -28.34
C ASP A 232 -11.63 -10.79 -28.77
N GLU A 233 -12.46 -11.68 -28.23
CA GLU A 233 -13.90 -11.68 -28.52
C GLU A 233 -14.61 -10.42 -28.02
N SER A 234 -14.18 -9.90 -26.87
CA SER A 234 -14.73 -8.66 -26.33
C SER A 234 -14.36 -7.45 -27.19
N LEU A 235 -13.12 -7.39 -27.69
CA LEU A 235 -12.65 -6.33 -28.58
C LEU A 235 -13.34 -6.41 -29.95
N VAL A 236 -13.47 -7.61 -30.54
CA VAL A 236 -14.21 -7.81 -31.79
C VAL A 236 -15.66 -7.34 -31.63
N ALA A 237 -16.33 -7.75 -30.56
CA ALA A 237 -17.70 -7.34 -30.30
C ALA A 237 -17.84 -5.81 -30.12
N HIS A 238 -16.86 -5.18 -29.46
CA HIS A 238 -16.83 -3.72 -29.31
C HIS A 238 -16.62 -3.02 -30.65
N LEU A 239 -15.68 -3.47 -31.47
CA LEU A 239 -15.39 -2.90 -32.79
C LEU A 239 -16.57 -3.07 -33.75
N LYS A 240 -17.20 -4.24 -33.77
CA LYS A 240 -18.44 -4.47 -34.58
C LYS A 240 -19.52 -3.46 -34.22
N ARG A 241 -19.73 -3.19 -32.95
CA ARG A 241 -20.74 -2.25 -32.48
C ARG A 241 -20.39 -0.78 -32.79
N THR A 242 -19.09 -0.44 -32.78
CA THR A 242 -18.64 0.96 -32.82
C THR A 242 -18.30 1.40 -34.26
N VAL A 243 -17.72 0.50 -35.03
CA VAL A 243 -17.19 0.80 -36.38
C VAL A 243 -18.08 0.21 -37.50
N GLY A 244 -18.55 -1.04 -37.34
CA GLY A 244 -19.41 -1.73 -38.29
C GLY A 244 -19.31 -3.23 -38.20
N GLU A 245 -20.39 -3.93 -38.55
CA GLU A 245 -20.47 -5.40 -38.47
C GLU A 245 -19.76 -6.10 -39.63
N ASP A 246 -19.61 -5.45 -40.78
CA ASP A 246 -19.11 -6.05 -42.01
C ASP A 246 -17.59 -6.33 -42.02
N LEU A 247 -16.86 -5.82 -41.04
CA LEU A 247 -15.39 -5.87 -40.95
C LEU A 247 -14.85 -6.87 -39.92
N GLU A 248 -15.63 -7.88 -39.55
CA GLU A 248 -15.22 -8.84 -38.49
C GLU A 248 -13.91 -9.57 -38.84
N THR A 249 -13.73 -9.93 -40.10
CA THR A 249 -12.51 -10.63 -40.53
C THR A 249 -11.27 -9.76 -40.38
N GLU A 250 -11.38 -8.48 -40.64
CA GLU A 250 -10.33 -7.47 -40.51
C GLU A 250 -10.01 -7.22 -39.03
N TYR A 251 -11.02 -7.15 -38.16
CA TYR A 251 -10.82 -7.02 -36.72
C TYR A 251 -10.08 -8.21 -36.15
N ARG A 252 -10.43 -9.44 -36.58
CA ARG A 252 -9.73 -10.65 -36.14
C ARG A 252 -8.28 -10.70 -36.61
N LYS A 253 -8.00 -10.19 -37.83
CA LYS A 253 -6.62 -10.05 -38.31
C LYS A 253 -5.83 -9.02 -37.53
N LEU A 254 -6.44 -7.89 -37.19
CA LEU A 254 -5.81 -6.84 -36.35
C LEU A 254 -5.38 -7.35 -34.99
N LEU A 255 -6.14 -8.30 -34.42
CA LEU A 255 -5.86 -8.91 -33.12
C LEU A 255 -4.88 -10.08 -33.19
N GLN A 256 -4.49 -10.53 -34.41
CA GLN A 256 -3.40 -11.47 -34.56
C GLN A 256 -2.08 -10.75 -34.29
N TYR A 257 -1.41 -11.10 -33.19
CA TYR A 257 -0.12 -10.56 -32.83
C TYR A 257 0.93 -11.04 -33.84
N THR A 258 1.11 -10.26 -34.91
CA THR A 258 2.15 -10.49 -35.91
C THR A 258 3.06 -9.28 -35.95
N ASP A 259 4.35 -9.51 -36.15
CA ASP A 259 5.34 -8.44 -36.32
C ASP A 259 5.24 -7.74 -37.71
N GLU A 260 4.30 -8.18 -38.54
CA GLU A 260 4.08 -7.60 -39.87
C GLU A 260 3.13 -6.40 -39.80
N PRO A 261 3.42 -5.31 -40.50
CA PRO A 261 2.52 -4.15 -40.56
C PRO A 261 1.20 -4.54 -41.22
N PHE A 262 0.09 -4.18 -40.56
CA PHE A 262 -1.25 -4.44 -41.05
C PHE A 262 -1.73 -3.24 -41.88
N GLU A 263 -2.07 -3.48 -43.14
CA GLU A 263 -2.70 -2.48 -44.00
C GLU A 263 -4.21 -2.73 -44.06
N LEU A 264 -4.99 -1.73 -43.68
CA LEU A 264 -6.44 -1.71 -43.91
C LEU A 264 -6.69 -1.42 -45.40
N ASN A 265 -7.30 -2.37 -46.13
CA ASN A 265 -7.78 -2.18 -47.50
C ASN A 265 -9.12 -1.46 -47.50
#